data_208426c648e2151426f3eacd40e0da4a
#
_entry.id   208426c648e2151426f3eacd40e0da4a
#
_cell.length_a   1.000
_cell.length_b   1.000
_cell.length_c   1.000
_cell.angle_alpha   90.00
_cell.angle_beta   90.00
_cell.angle_gamma   90.00
#
_symmetry.space_group_name_H-M   'P 1'
#
loop_
_entity.id
_entity.type
_entity.pdbx_description
1 polymer ?
#
loop_
_entity_poly.entity_id
_entity_poly.type
_entity_poly.pdbx_seq_one_letter_code
_entity_poly.pdbx_strand_id
1 'polypeptide(L)'
;MEDTVIDEYAHFATQIARDAGAILRDRFGQPHEVHYKGTIDMVTEADQAAEALIVSRLRDAYGSHLLLCEEGSRGTVEESPYRWVVDPLDGTTNFAHGMPTFAVSIALEEAGQPIIGVVYDPMRDELFVSQRGGGATLNGEKLRVSATDRLISSILVTGFSYDFGRRARQADTWRDFLTRVQAIRQTGSAALNLCYIAAGRLDGYWERGISPWDVAAGALMVLEAGGAVTDMGGGPYHSDDREILASNGTLHGDLLHVIAAHEDASVANAELGS
;
A
#
# COMPACT_ATOMS: atom_id res chain seq x y z
N MET A 1 18.39 -7.13 22.22
CA MET A 1 19.11 -7.63 21.02
C MET A 1 18.20 -7.65 19.80
N GLU A 2 16.92 -8.03 19.94
CA GLU A 2 15.95 -8.01 18.84
C GLU A 2 15.65 -6.60 18.33
N ASP A 3 15.46 -5.63 19.21
CA ASP A 3 15.17 -4.22 18.82
C ASP A 3 16.28 -3.61 17.95
N THR A 4 17.55 -3.93 18.26
CA THR A 4 18.71 -3.41 17.50
C THR A 4 18.73 -3.92 16.04
N VAL A 5 18.32 -5.17 15.81
CA VAL A 5 18.27 -5.77 14.45
C VAL A 5 17.13 -5.18 13.64
N ILE A 6 15.97 -4.93 14.25
CA ILE A 6 14.83 -4.28 13.59
C ILE A 6 15.19 -2.85 13.19
N ASP A 7 15.88 -2.11 14.05
CA ASP A 7 16.39 -0.77 13.75
C ASP A 7 17.36 -0.76 12.56
N GLU A 8 18.26 -1.75 12.48
CA GLU A 8 19.19 -1.90 11.34
C GLU A 8 18.44 -2.13 10.03
N TYR A 9 17.44 -3.02 10.01
CA TYR A 9 16.60 -3.25 8.83
C TYR A 9 15.83 -2.00 8.43
N ALA A 10 15.23 -1.28 9.38
CA ALA A 10 14.48 -0.05 9.10
C ALA A 10 15.38 1.05 8.55
N HIS A 11 16.57 1.22 9.11
CA HIS A 11 17.56 2.17 8.62
C HIS A 11 17.99 1.84 7.19
N PHE A 12 18.31 0.57 6.93
CA PHE A 12 18.72 0.10 5.61
C PHE A 12 17.60 0.30 4.56
N ALA A 13 16.37 -0.10 4.87
CA ALA A 13 15.21 0.10 3.99
C ALA A 13 14.97 1.59 3.70
N THR A 14 15.12 2.44 4.71
CA THR A 14 15.01 3.90 4.57
C THR A 14 16.02 4.48 3.58
N GLN A 15 17.28 4.06 3.66
CA GLN A 15 18.31 4.52 2.73
C GLN A 15 18.01 4.11 1.30
N ILE A 16 17.62 2.85 1.10
CA ILE A 16 17.28 2.33 -0.22
C ILE A 16 16.05 3.04 -0.80
N ALA A 17 15.01 3.27 0.01
CA ALA A 17 13.81 3.97 -0.43
C ALA A 17 14.13 5.40 -0.89
N ARG A 18 15.03 6.11 -0.20
CA ARG A 18 15.50 7.45 -0.61
C ARG A 18 16.33 7.40 -1.90
N ASP A 19 17.23 6.43 -2.03
CA ASP A 19 18.07 6.27 -3.22
C ASP A 19 17.19 5.94 -4.46
N ALA A 20 16.22 5.03 -4.32
CA ALA A 20 15.26 4.71 -5.36
C ALA A 20 14.35 5.90 -5.69
N GLY A 21 13.83 6.59 -4.67
CA GLY A 21 13.03 7.80 -4.86
C GLY A 21 13.79 8.94 -5.56
N ALA A 22 15.10 9.05 -5.37
CA ALA A 22 15.91 9.99 -6.13
C ALA A 22 15.92 9.67 -7.62
N ILE A 23 16.01 8.37 -8.00
CA ILE A 23 15.91 7.92 -9.40
C ILE A 23 14.56 8.33 -9.97
N LEU A 24 13.47 8.09 -9.22
CA LEU A 24 12.12 8.43 -9.67
C LEU A 24 11.97 9.94 -9.87
N ARG A 25 12.39 10.73 -8.89
CA ARG A 25 12.30 12.19 -8.95
C ARG A 25 13.10 12.77 -10.12
N ASP A 26 14.30 12.25 -10.37
CA ASP A 26 15.16 12.75 -11.44
C ASP A 26 14.60 12.43 -12.83
N ARG A 27 13.78 11.37 -12.95
CA ARG A 27 13.12 10.96 -14.20
C ARG A 27 11.69 11.50 -14.34
N PHE A 28 11.09 11.99 -13.28
CA PHE A 28 9.74 12.54 -13.31
C PHE A 28 9.62 13.72 -14.27
N GLY A 29 8.61 13.69 -15.14
CA GLY A 29 8.39 14.72 -16.15
C GLY A 29 9.35 14.68 -17.35
N GLN A 30 10.28 13.72 -17.40
CA GLN A 30 11.12 13.47 -18.56
C GLN A 30 10.35 12.54 -19.55
N PRO A 31 10.67 12.59 -20.86
CA PRO A 31 10.19 11.57 -21.79
C PRO A 31 10.66 10.18 -21.34
N HIS A 32 9.76 9.22 -21.26
CA HIS A 32 10.06 7.84 -20.88
C HIS A 32 9.28 6.86 -21.76
N GLU A 33 9.85 5.68 -21.95
CA GLU A 33 9.16 4.59 -22.60
C GLU A 33 8.16 3.96 -21.62
N VAL A 34 6.91 3.81 -22.06
CA VAL A 34 5.84 3.14 -21.32
C VAL A 34 5.57 1.80 -21.97
N HIS A 35 5.66 0.74 -21.19
CA HIS A 35 5.26 -0.59 -21.59
C HIS A 35 3.99 -0.98 -20.84
N TYR A 36 3.17 -1.86 -21.43
CA TYR A 36 1.93 -2.33 -20.83
C TYR A 36 2.06 -3.80 -20.46
N LYS A 37 1.88 -4.11 -19.18
CA LYS A 37 1.77 -5.49 -18.65
C LYS A 37 0.38 -6.08 -18.92
N GLY A 38 -0.62 -5.23 -19.17
CA GLY A 38 -2.02 -5.55 -19.44
C GLY A 38 -2.70 -4.45 -20.25
N THR A 39 -4.04 -4.41 -20.25
CA THR A 39 -4.79 -3.40 -21.04
C THR A 39 -4.52 -1.97 -20.59
N ILE A 40 -4.34 -1.75 -19.28
CA ILE A 40 -4.13 -0.44 -18.65
C ILE A 40 -3.05 -0.46 -17.57
N ASP A 41 -2.41 -1.59 -17.35
CA ASP A 41 -1.33 -1.77 -16.38
C ASP A 41 -0.01 -1.39 -17.05
N MET A 42 0.66 -0.37 -16.51
CA MET A 42 1.85 0.24 -17.10
C MET A 42 3.09 -0.06 -16.27
N VAL A 43 4.23 -0.11 -16.96
CA VAL A 43 5.56 -0.07 -16.37
C VAL A 43 6.42 0.90 -17.16
N THR A 44 7.26 1.66 -16.48
CA THR A 44 8.23 2.57 -17.10
C THR A 44 9.65 2.12 -16.84
N GLU A 45 10.60 2.67 -17.57
CA GLU A 45 12.03 2.46 -17.28
C GLU A 45 12.47 3.02 -15.92
N ALA A 46 11.65 3.90 -15.30
CA ALA A 46 11.89 4.40 -13.96
C ALA A 46 11.62 3.31 -12.91
N ASP A 47 10.51 2.54 -13.05
CA ASP A 47 10.18 1.38 -12.21
C ASP A 47 11.33 0.37 -12.24
N GLN A 48 11.76 -0.01 -13.45
CA GLN A 48 12.82 -1.00 -13.65
C GLN A 48 14.16 -0.54 -13.05
N ALA A 49 14.51 0.74 -13.19
CA ALA A 49 15.76 1.26 -12.64
C ALA A 49 15.72 1.36 -11.11
N ALA A 50 14.58 1.75 -10.53
CA ALA A 50 14.37 1.77 -9.09
C ALA A 50 14.41 0.34 -8.52
N GLU A 51 13.71 -0.63 -9.15
CA GLU A 51 13.75 -2.03 -8.73
C GLU A 51 15.16 -2.60 -8.80
N ALA A 52 15.89 -2.37 -9.88
CA ALA A 52 17.26 -2.88 -10.04
C ALA A 52 18.19 -2.39 -8.92
N LEU A 53 18.09 -1.13 -8.51
CA LEU A 53 18.84 -0.59 -7.38
C LEU A 53 18.44 -1.27 -6.07
N ILE A 54 17.14 -1.34 -5.77
CA ILE A 54 16.63 -1.92 -4.52
C ILE A 54 17.05 -3.38 -4.41
N VAL A 55 16.82 -4.16 -5.47
CA VAL A 55 17.14 -5.60 -5.53
C VAL A 55 18.64 -5.86 -5.38
N SER A 56 19.50 -5.08 -6.05
CA SER A 56 20.95 -5.22 -5.89
C SER A 56 21.37 -5.02 -4.44
N ARG A 57 20.91 -3.93 -3.80
CA ARG A 57 21.25 -3.63 -2.40
C ARG A 57 20.73 -4.70 -1.43
N LEU A 58 19.50 -5.18 -1.63
CA LEU A 58 18.91 -6.22 -0.79
C LEU A 58 19.64 -7.56 -0.94
N ARG A 59 20.02 -7.94 -2.15
CA ARG A 59 20.81 -9.17 -2.38
C ARG A 59 22.19 -9.11 -1.77
N ASP A 60 22.85 -7.96 -1.86
CA ASP A 60 24.20 -7.78 -1.31
C ASP A 60 24.21 -7.85 0.24
N ALA A 61 23.17 -7.27 0.89
CA ALA A 61 23.11 -7.21 2.34
C ALA A 61 22.34 -8.39 2.96
N TYR A 62 21.28 -8.86 2.32
CA TYR A 62 20.33 -9.84 2.86
C TYR A 62 19.99 -10.95 1.85
N GLY A 63 20.98 -11.47 1.14
CA GLY A 63 20.80 -12.50 0.12
C GLY A 63 20.18 -13.82 0.61
N SER A 64 20.07 -14.02 1.93
CA SER A 64 19.38 -15.16 2.55
C SER A 64 17.89 -14.89 2.83
N HIS A 65 17.37 -13.69 2.54
CA HIS A 65 15.95 -13.38 2.66
C HIS A 65 15.22 -13.62 1.34
N LEU A 66 13.94 -13.97 1.42
CA LEU A 66 13.05 -14.01 0.26
C LEU A 66 12.85 -12.58 -0.26
N LEU A 67 12.55 -12.47 -1.55
CA LEU A 67 12.30 -11.21 -2.22
C LEU A 67 11.07 -11.35 -3.12
N LEU A 68 10.09 -10.46 -2.92
CA LEU A 68 8.89 -10.32 -3.74
C LEU A 68 8.82 -8.88 -4.24
N CYS A 69 8.99 -8.68 -5.55
CA CYS A 69 8.96 -7.38 -6.19
C CYS A 69 7.89 -7.34 -7.29
N GLU A 70 7.33 -6.15 -7.53
CA GLU A 70 6.29 -5.95 -8.54
C GLU A 70 6.77 -6.28 -9.95
N GLU A 71 7.98 -5.82 -10.34
CA GLU A 71 8.51 -6.00 -11.69
C GLU A 71 9.11 -7.39 -11.93
N GLY A 72 8.93 -8.31 -10.96
CA GLY A 72 9.20 -9.73 -11.11
C GLY A 72 10.58 -10.18 -10.65
N SER A 73 11.41 -9.32 -10.11
CA SER A 73 12.66 -9.73 -9.48
C SER A 73 12.42 -10.64 -8.29
N ARG A 74 13.19 -11.72 -8.22
CA ARG A 74 13.08 -12.72 -7.15
C ARG A 74 14.40 -12.88 -6.42
N GLY A 75 14.34 -13.30 -5.16
CA GLY A 75 15.50 -13.69 -4.37
C GLY A 75 16.20 -14.94 -4.93
N THR A 76 17.34 -15.27 -4.35
CA THR A 76 18.16 -16.44 -4.71
C THR A 76 17.86 -17.66 -3.85
N VAL A 77 17.03 -17.51 -2.81
CA VAL A 77 16.64 -18.58 -1.87
C VAL A 77 15.19 -18.95 -2.05
N GLU A 78 14.84 -20.21 -1.77
CA GLU A 78 13.49 -20.74 -1.86
C GLU A 78 12.75 -20.70 -0.51
N GLU A 79 13.49 -20.66 0.61
CA GLU A 79 12.94 -20.64 1.97
C GLU A 79 13.68 -19.65 2.86
N SER A 80 12.96 -18.85 3.60
CA SER A 80 13.45 -17.97 4.66
C SER A 80 12.28 -17.53 5.54
N PRO A 81 12.47 -17.30 6.85
CA PRO A 81 11.45 -16.66 7.66
C PRO A 81 11.22 -15.19 7.29
N TYR A 82 12.19 -14.57 6.60
CA TYR A 82 12.16 -13.16 6.21
C TYR A 82 11.87 -13.01 4.72
N ARG A 83 10.95 -12.09 4.40
CA ARG A 83 10.58 -11.73 3.02
C ARG A 83 10.55 -10.21 2.86
N TRP A 84 11.39 -9.67 1.97
CA TRP A 84 11.24 -8.29 1.51
C TRP A 84 10.13 -8.22 0.46
N VAL A 85 9.23 -7.26 0.62
CA VAL A 85 8.10 -7.01 -0.28
C VAL A 85 8.24 -5.59 -0.80
N VAL A 86 8.38 -5.42 -2.13
CA VAL A 86 8.85 -4.18 -2.73
C VAL A 86 7.95 -3.76 -3.89
N ASP A 87 7.49 -2.52 -3.84
CA ASP A 87 6.99 -1.76 -4.98
C ASP A 87 7.97 -0.61 -5.26
N PRO A 88 8.69 -0.65 -6.40
CA PRO A 88 9.65 0.39 -6.73
C PRO A 88 9.00 1.72 -7.09
N LEU A 89 7.74 1.69 -7.57
CA LEU A 89 6.97 2.87 -7.99
C LEU A 89 5.47 2.62 -7.84
N ASP A 90 4.94 2.65 -6.62
CA ASP A 90 3.49 2.67 -6.39
C ASP A 90 2.90 3.97 -6.97
N GLY A 91 2.01 3.83 -7.93
CA GLY A 91 1.43 4.94 -8.68
C GLY A 91 2.05 5.17 -10.05
N THR A 92 2.46 4.12 -10.77
CA THR A 92 3.05 4.17 -12.12
C THR A 92 2.19 4.96 -13.11
N THR A 93 0.87 4.81 -13.05
CA THR A 93 -0.06 5.61 -13.89
C THR A 93 0.08 7.11 -13.63
N ASN A 94 0.16 7.51 -12.37
CA ASN A 94 0.36 8.92 -11.99
C ASN A 94 1.69 9.42 -12.52
N PHE A 95 2.75 8.65 -12.31
CA PHE A 95 4.09 8.98 -12.77
C PHE A 95 4.12 9.20 -14.29
N ALA A 96 3.58 8.25 -15.06
CA ALA A 96 3.54 8.31 -16.52
C ALA A 96 2.75 9.51 -17.06
N HIS A 97 1.74 9.97 -16.31
CA HIS A 97 0.92 11.14 -16.66
C HIS A 97 1.39 12.46 -16.04
N GLY A 98 2.54 12.49 -15.36
CA GLY A 98 3.08 13.70 -14.74
C GLY A 98 2.33 14.16 -13.49
N MET A 99 1.59 13.26 -12.82
CA MET A 99 0.94 13.54 -11.54
C MET A 99 1.88 13.22 -10.39
N PRO A 100 2.25 14.20 -9.52
CA PRO A 100 3.26 14.01 -8.48
C PRO A 100 2.70 13.31 -7.23
N THR A 101 2.10 12.12 -7.42
CA THR A 101 1.53 11.29 -6.34
C THR A 101 1.91 9.85 -6.61
N PHE A 102 3.08 9.47 -6.12
CA PHE A 102 3.67 8.14 -6.24
C PHE A 102 4.71 7.95 -5.13
N ALA A 103 5.07 6.71 -4.84
CA ALA A 103 6.00 6.40 -3.76
C ALA A 103 6.83 5.15 -4.06
N VAL A 104 7.95 5.01 -3.34
CA VAL A 104 8.65 3.74 -3.15
C VAL A 104 8.06 3.08 -1.92
N SER A 105 7.66 1.81 -2.00
CA SER A 105 7.13 1.03 -0.88
C SER A 105 8.01 -0.20 -0.62
N ILE A 106 8.50 -0.35 0.61
CA ILE A 106 9.36 -1.47 1.04
C ILE A 106 8.87 -1.98 2.38
N ALA A 107 8.53 -3.27 2.44
CA ALA A 107 8.24 -3.95 3.69
C ALA A 107 9.23 -5.10 3.93
N LEU A 108 9.50 -5.40 5.19
CA LEU A 108 10.10 -6.66 5.61
C LEU A 108 9.06 -7.42 6.43
N GLU A 109 8.83 -8.66 6.04
CA GLU A 109 7.98 -9.60 6.77
C GLU A 109 8.80 -10.67 7.45
N GLU A 110 8.33 -11.08 8.63
CA GLU A 110 8.77 -12.27 9.34
C GLU A 110 7.60 -13.25 9.44
N ALA A 111 7.77 -14.46 8.92
CA ALA A 111 6.72 -15.49 8.87
C ALA A 111 5.38 -14.96 8.30
N GLY A 112 5.44 -14.17 7.22
CA GLY A 112 4.27 -13.60 6.53
C GLY A 112 3.60 -12.42 7.23
N GLN A 113 4.22 -11.86 8.27
CA GLN A 113 3.71 -10.70 8.98
C GLN A 113 4.68 -9.51 8.86
N PRO A 114 4.26 -8.32 8.41
CA PRO A 114 5.14 -7.16 8.31
C PRO A 114 5.75 -6.80 9.68
N ILE A 115 7.07 -6.62 9.72
CA ILE A 115 7.82 -6.15 10.89
C ILE A 115 8.40 -4.76 10.68
N ILE A 116 8.60 -4.38 9.40
CA ILE A 116 9.04 -3.05 9.00
C ILE A 116 8.19 -2.62 7.80
N GLY A 117 7.84 -1.34 7.76
CA GLY A 117 7.26 -0.68 6.61
C GLY A 117 7.94 0.66 6.37
N VAL A 118 8.41 0.88 5.13
CA VAL A 118 8.96 2.15 4.67
C VAL A 118 8.25 2.56 3.39
N VAL A 119 7.69 3.77 3.39
CA VAL A 119 7.09 4.37 2.20
C VAL A 119 7.70 5.77 2.03
N TYR A 120 8.23 6.05 0.84
CA TYR A 120 8.84 7.34 0.56
C TYR A 120 8.18 8.03 -0.63
N ASP A 121 7.58 9.19 -0.40
CA ASP A 121 7.11 10.12 -1.43
C ASP A 121 8.26 11.05 -1.81
N PRO A 122 8.90 10.88 -2.98
CA PRO A 122 10.05 11.69 -3.36
C PRO A 122 9.70 13.11 -3.81
N MET A 123 8.42 13.36 -4.13
CA MET A 123 7.98 14.67 -4.61
C MET A 123 7.68 15.63 -3.45
N ARG A 124 7.28 15.08 -2.27
CA ARG A 124 7.01 15.85 -1.05
C ARG A 124 8.12 15.73 -0.02
N ASP A 125 9.12 14.87 -0.26
CA ASP A 125 10.16 14.46 0.70
C ASP A 125 9.50 13.97 2.01
N GLU A 126 8.44 13.18 1.89
CA GLU A 126 7.74 12.55 3.00
C GLU A 126 8.20 11.10 3.15
N LEU A 127 8.94 10.83 4.22
CA LEU A 127 9.40 9.49 4.58
C LEU A 127 8.56 8.95 5.72
N PHE A 128 7.78 7.92 5.45
CA PHE A 128 6.99 7.17 6.43
C PHE A 128 7.77 5.91 6.82
N VAL A 129 7.91 5.68 8.13
CA VAL A 129 8.61 4.51 8.67
C VAL A 129 7.78 3.92 9.80
N SER A 130 7.56 2.61 9.78
CA SER A 130 6.93 1.85 10.86
C SER A 130 7.75 0.63 11.24
N GLN A 131 7.69 0.29 12.52
CA GLN A 131 8.29 -0.92 13.08
C GLN A 131 7.26 -1.57 13.98
N ARG A 132 7.12 -2.89 13.90
CA ARG A 132 6.17 -3.64 14.75
C ARG A 132 6.47 -3.41 16.22
N GLY A 133 5.49 -2.85 16.95
CA GLY A 133 5.61 -2.47 18.36
C GLY A 133 6.46 -1.22 18.63
N GLY A 134 7.05 -0.62 17.59
CA GLY A 134 7.86 0.61 17.66
C GLY A 134 7.11 1.89 17.29
N GLY A 135 5.92 1.75 16.72
CA GLY A 135 5.11 2.85 16.23
C GLY A 135 5.43 3.24 14.78
N ALA A 136 4.76 4.29 14.31
CA ALA A 136 4.91 4.85 12.98
C ALA A 136 5.34 6.32 13.05
N THR A 137 6.15 6.75 12.07
CA THR A 137 6.66 8.13 11.98
C THR A 137 6.58 8.68 10.56
N LEU A 138 6.43 10.00 10.44
CA LEU A 138 6.65 10.79 9.22
C LEU A 138 7.82 11.72 9.46
N ASN A 139 8.90 11.56 8.70
CA ASN A 139 10.14 12.34 8.86
C ASN A 139 10.64 12.38 10.32
N GLY A 140 10.47 11.26 11.06
CA GLY A 140 10.86 11.11 12.47
C GLY A 140 9.81 11.57 13.49
N GLU A 141 8.75 12.26 13.08
CA GLU A 141 7.66 12.68 13.97
C GLU A 141 6.60 11.57 14.08
N LYS A 142 6.17 11.26 15.31
CA LYS A 142 5.19 10.19 15.57
C LYS A 142 3.87 10.45 14.88
N LEU A 143 3.37 9.42 14.20
CA LEU A 143 2.06 9.41 13.57
C LEU A 143 0.96 8.95 14.55
N ARG A 144 -0.24 9.44 14.29
CA ARG A 144 -1.50 8.95 14.87
C ARG A 144 -2.61 9.08 13.83
N VAL A 145 -3.46 8.08 13.77
CA VAL A 145 -4.70 8.14 12.99
C VAL A 145 -5.63 9.26 13.47
N SER A 146 -6.58 9.65 12.63
CA SER A 146 -7.57 10.69 12.97
C SER A 146 -8.50 10.27 14.11
N ALA A 147 -9.12 11.25 14.75
CA ALA A 147 -10.16 11.05 15.78
C ALA A 147 -11.59 11.15 15.21
N THR A 148 -11.76 11.10 13.88
CA THR A 148 -13.08 11.15 13.23
C THR A 148 -13.92 9.94 13.66
N ASP A 149 -15.13 10.21 14.18
CA ASP A 149 -16.01 9.20 14.77
C ASP A 149 -17.34 9.01 14.03
N ARG A 150 -17.56 9.75 12.92
CA ARG A 150 -18.78 9.71 12.13
C ARG A 150 -18.46 9.64 10.64
N LEU A 151 -19.09 8.69 9.91
CA LEU A 151 -18.92 8.57 8.46
C LEU A 151 -19.17 9.88 7.72
N ILE A 152 -20.22 10.64 8.09
CA ILE A 152 -20.55 11.90 7.41
C ILE A 152 -19.46 12.97 7.51
N SER A 153 -18.54 12.84 8.44
CA SER A 153 -17.41 13.75 8.65
C SER A 153 -16.10 13.18 8.11
N SER A 154 -16.12 11.97 7.54
CA SER A 154 -14.91 11.27 7.10
C SER A 154 -14.53 11.57 5.67
N ILE A 155 -13.23 11.47 5.40
CA ILE A 155 -12.65 11.46 4.06
C ILE A 155 -12.11 10.07 3.81
N LEU A 156 -12.76 9.35 2.88
CA LEU A 156 -12.34 8.01 2.49
C LEU A 156 -11.53 8.03 1.19
N VAL A 157 -10.77 6.97 0.97
CA VAL A 157 -10.03 6.76 -0.27
C VAL A 157 -10.18 5.31 -0.73
N THR A 158 -10.12 5.08 -2.04
CA THR A 158 -10.16 3.74 -2.64
C THR A 158 -9.34 3.72 -3.92
N GLY A 159 -8.99 2.52 -4.38
CA GLY A 159 -8.52 2.25 -5.73
C GLY A 159 -9.49 1.33 -6.46
N PHE A 160 -9.22 1.11 -7.73
CA PHE A 160 -10.00 0.24 -8.59
C PHE A 160 -9.10 -0.75 -9.31
N SER A 161 -9.49 -2.01 -9.29
CA SER A 161 -8.80 -3.09 -10.00
C SER A 161 -8.58 -2.75 -11.49
N TYR A 162 -7.50 -3.23 -12.06
CA TYR A 162 -7.26 -3.18 -13.51
C TYR A 162 -8.16 -4.14 -14.30
N ASP A 163 -8.83 -5.09 -13.63
CA ASP A 163 -9.89 -5.92 -14.22
C ASP A 163 -11.21 -5.15 -14.31
N PHE A 164 -11.73 -4.93 -15.52
CA PHE A 164 -12.94 -4.13 -15.75
C PHE A 164 -14.21 -4.73 -15.13
N GLY A 165 -14.30 -6.06 -15.02
CA GLY A 165 -15.45 -6.71 -14.37
C GLY A 165 -15.47 -6.48 -12.85
N ARG A 166 -14.30 -6.55 -12.21
CA ARG A 166 -14.15 -6.22 -10.78
C ARG A 166 -14.40 -4.74 -10.53
N ARG A 167 -13.87 -3.88 -11.40
CA ARG A 167 -14.04 -2.41 -11.31
C ARG A 167 -15.50 -2.00 -11.30
N ALA A 168 -16.33 -2.61 -12.14
CA ALA A 168 -17.76 -2.33 -12.20
C ALA A 168 -18.45 -2.66 -10.84
N ARG A 169 -18.09 -3.78 -10.19
CA ARG A 169 -18.63 -4.13 -8.86
C ARG A 169 -18.13 -3.20 -7.76
N GLN A 170 -16.85 -2.79 -7.81
CA GLN A 170 -16.29 -1.83 -6.85
C GLN A 170 -16.99 -0.46 -6.94
N ALA A 171 -17.50 -0.08 -8.11
CA ALA A 171 -18.26 1.17 -8.28
C ALA A 171 -19.57 1.20 -7.49
N ASP A 172 -20.19 0.07 -7.21
CA ASP A 172 -21.42 0.00 -6.40
C ASP A 172 -21.14 0.32 -4.93
N THR A 173 -20.07 -0.23 -4.35
CA THR A 173 -19.62 0.11 -3.00
C THR A 173 -19.23 1.60 -2.92
N TRP A 174 -18.50 2.10 -3.92
CA TRP A 174 -18.12 3.51 -4.00
C TRP A 174 -19.35 4.44 -4.04
N ARG A 175 -20.36 4.09 -4.84
CA ARG A 175 -21.63 4.85 -4.95
C ARG A 175 -22.38 4.92 -3.62
N ASP A 176 -22.40 3.83 -2.83
CA ASP A 176 -23.07 3.81 -1.54
C ASP A 176 -22.36 4.72 -0.52
N PHE A 177 -21.03 4.69 -0.50
CA PHE A 177 -20.26 5.59 0.36
C PHE A 177 -20.46 7.07 0.01
N LEU A 178 -20.70 7.43 -1.27
CA LEU A 178 -20.86 8.84 -1.70
C LEU A 178 -21.92 9.61 -0.91
N THR A 179 -22.97 8.93 -0.46
CA THR A 179 -24.07 9.58 0.27
C THR A 179 -23.91 9.55 1.78
N ARG A 180 -22.83 8.90 2.28
CA ARG A 180 -22.61 8.66 3.70
C ARG A 180 -21.42 9.41 4.28
N VAL A 181 -20.50 9.86 3.44
CA VAL A 181 -19.22 10.44 3.85
C VAL A 181 -19.08 11.91 3.39
N GLN A 182 -18.14 12.64 3.98
CA GLN A 182 -17.84 14.00 3.57
C GLN A 182 -17.22 14.06 2.17
N ALA A 183 -16.31 13.14 1.87
CA ALA A 183 -15.66 13.05 0.56
C ALA A 183 -15.03 11.68 0.33
N ILE A 184 -14.88 11.30 -0.95
CA ILE A 184 -14.09 10.15 -1.38
C ILE A 184 -12.98 10.65 -2.31
N ARG A 185 -11.83 9.99 -2.25
CA ARG A 185 -10.67 10.23 -3.11
C ARG A 185 -10.30 8.95 -3.87
N GLN A 186 -9.68 9.12 -5.02
CA GLN A 186 -8.88 8.13 -5.72
C GLN A 186 -7.55 8.81 -6.05
N THR A 187 -6.50 8.49 -5.31
CA THR A 187 -5.21 9.18 -5.47
C THR A 187 -4.28 8.49 -6.45
N GLY A 188 -4.45 7.16 -6.65
CA GLY A 188 -3.65 6.36 -7.56
C GLY A 188 -2.36 5.80 -6.96
N SER A 189 -2.19 5.87 -5.63
CA SER A 189 -1.09 5.28 -4.86
C SER A 189 -1.65 4.63 -3.60
N ALA A 190 -1.63 3.32 -3.51
CA ALA A 190 -2.16 2.56 -2.38
C ALA A 190 -1.28 2.72 -1.13
N ALA A 191 0.04 2.70 -1.30
CA ALA A 191 0.98 2.90 -0.20
C ALA A 191 0.80 4.29 0.44
N LEU A 192 0.65 5.36 -0.36
CA LEU A 192 0.39 6.70 0.17
C LEU A 192 -1.00 6.82 0.81
N ASN A 193 -2.01 6.13 0.28
CA ASN A 193 -3.35 6.12 0.89
C ASN A 193 -3.28 5.61 2.34
N LEU A 194 -2.60 4.50 2.57
CA LEU A 194 -2.40 3.92 3.89
C LEU A 194 -1.56 4.83 4.79
N CYS A 195 -0.48 5.43 4.27
CA CYS A 195 0.31 6.42 4.98
C CYS A 195 -0.51 7.65 5.41
N TYR A 196 -1.43 8.10 4.56
CA TYR A 196 -2.29 9.24 4.90
C TYR A 196 -3.35 8.89 5.95
N ILE A 197 -3.80 7.63 6.04
CA ILE A 197 -4.62 7.17 7.17
C ILE A 197 -3.79 7.20 8.46
N ALA A 198 -2.58 6.62 8.43
CA ALA A 198 -1.68 6.61 9.58
C ALA A 198 -1.35 8.03 10.08
N ALA A 199 -1.27 9.00 9.15
CA ALA A 199 -1.03 10.41 9.44
C ALA A 199 -2.31 11.21 9.85
N GLY A 200 -3.48 10.57 9.91
CA GLY A 200 -4.74 11.22 10.23
C GLY A 200 -5.24 12.20 9.14
N ARG A 201 -4.71 12.12 7.92
CA ARG A 201 -5.12 12.93 6.77
C ARG A 201 -6.34 12.36 6.07
N LEU A 202 -6.53 11.03 6.17
CA LEU A 202 -7.67 10.27 5.67
C LEU A 202 -8.19 9.36 6.80
N ASP A 203 -9.43 8.90 6.68
CA ASP A 203 -10.10 8.17 7.75
C ASP A 203 -10.31 6.69 7.44
N GLY A 204 -10.32 6.31 6.16
CA GLY A 204 -10.48 4.91 5.74
C GLY A 204 -10.11 4.68 4.28
N TYR A 205 -9.68 3.45 3.99
CA TYR A 205 -9.30 2.94 2.69
C TYR A 205 -9.81 1.52 2.50
N TRP A 206 -10.35 1.24 1.33
CA TRP A 206 -10.68 -0.12 0.90
C TRP A 206 -10.27 -0.34 -0.54
N GLU A 207 -9.77 -1.53 -0.85
CA GLU A 207 -9.46 -1.91 -2.22
C GLU A 207 -9.48 -3.43 -2.39
N ARG A 208 -9.87 -3.89 -3.59
CA ARG A 208 -9.85 -5.30 -4.01
C ARG A 208 -9.04 -5.47 -5.27
N GLY A 209 -8.37 -6.60 -5.39
CA GLY A 209 -7.48 -6.89 -6.51
C GLY A 209 -6.12 -6.23 -6.37
N ILE A 210 -5.76 -5.87 -5.15
CA ILE A 210 -4.49 -5.27 -4.75
C ILE A 210 -3.39 -6.35 -4.59
N SER A 211 -2.15 -5.97 -4.68
CA SER A 211 -1.01 -6.88 -4.51
C SER A 211 -0.27 -6.62 -3.20
N PRO A 212 0.51 -7.60 -2.69
CA PRO A 212 1.22 -7.46 -1.42
C PRO A 212 2.13 -6.24 -1.36
N TRP A 213 2.84 -5.93 -2.44
CA TRP A 213 3.78 -4.83 -2.49
C TRP A 213 3.13 -3.45 -2.39
N ASP A 214 1.88 -3.31 -2.82
CA ASP A 214 1.11 -2.06 -2.72
C ASP A 214 0.75 -1.72 -1.27
N VAL A 215 0.59 -2.75 -0.40
CA VAL A 215 -0.08 -2.56 0.89
C VAL A 215 0.70 -3.01 2.12
N ALA A 216 1.67 -3.93 2.01
CA ALA A 216 2.33 -4.52 3.18
C ALA A 216 2.99 -3.46 4.10
N ALA A 217 3.72 -2.50 3.53
CA ALA A 217 4.35 -1.43 4.29
C ALA A 217 3.31 -0.49 4.93
N GLY A 218 2.32 -0.09 4.13
CA GLY A 218 1.27 0.84 4.57
C GLY A 218 0.32 0.23 5.61
N ALA A 219 0.03 -1.07 5.53
CA ALA A 219 -0.80 -1.78 6.51
C ALA A 219 -0.16 -1.73 7.92
N LEU A 220 1.14 -2.04 8.01
CA LEU A 220 1.87 -1.89 9.27
C LEU A 220 1.85 -0.44 9.76
N MET A 221 1.99 0.53 8.85
CA MET A 221 1.96 1.95 9.19
C MET A 221 0.65 2.35 9.89
N VAL A 222 -0.49 1.88 9.36
CA VAL A 222 -1.82 2.14 9.94
C VAL A 222 -1.94 1.50 11.32
N LEU A 223 -1.54 0.23 11.47
CA LEU A 223 -1.59 -0.49 12.75
C LEU A 223 -0.75 0.20 13.82
N GLU A 224 0.48 0.58 13.50
CA GLU A 224 1.41 1.21 14.42
C GLU A 224 1.06 2.67 14.76
N ALA A 225 0.22 3.31 13.93
CA ALA A 225 -0.38 4.62 14.22
C ALA A 225 -1.67 4.54 15.06
N GLY A 226 -2.12 3.33 15.43
CA GLY A 226 -3.31 3.08 16.25
C GLY A 226 -4.60 2.91 15.44
N GLY A 227 -4.52 2.66 14.14
CA GLY A 227 -5.65 2.32 13.28
C GLY A 227 -5.99 0.83 13.29
N ALA A 228 -6.87 0.42 12.40
CA ALA A 228 -7.28 -0.97 12.19
C ALA A 228 -7.11 -1.38 10.73
N VAL A 229 -6.67 -2.62 10.51
CA VAL A 229 -6.52 -3.24 9.19
C VAL A 229 -7.09 -4.65 9.24
N THR A 230 -7.99 -5.01 8.29
CA THR A 230 -8.59 -6.33 8.14
C THR A 230 -8.70 -6.71 6.66
N ASP A 231 -9.08 -7.95 6.39
CA ASP A 231 -9.72 -8.28 5.12
C ASP A 231 -11.09 -7.57 5.00
N MET A 232 -11.76 -7.70 3.86
CA MET A 232 -13.05 -7.03 3.63
C MET A 232 -14.21 -7.67 4.39
N GLY A 233 -14.02 -8.86 4.96
CA GLY A 233 -14.98 -9.54 5.84
C GLY A 233 -14.81 -9.22 7.33
N GLY A 234 -13.78 -8.45 7.69
CA GLY A 234 -13.42 -8.14 9.08
C GLY A 234 -12.54 -9.18 9.76
N GLY A 235 -12.03 -10.16 9.00
CA GLY A 235 -11.05 -11.15 9.46
C GLY A 235 -9.63 -10.58 9.55
N PRO A 236 -8.67 -11.37 10.08
CA PRO A 236 -7.27 -10.97 10.13
C PRO A 236 -6.72 -10.65 8.74
N TYR A 237 -6.03 -9.55 8.60
CA TYR A 237 -5.35 -9.17 7.36
C TYR A 237 -4.06 -9.98 7.18
N HIS A 238 -3.84 -10.45 5.95
CA HIS A 238 -2.58 -11.00 5.47
C HIS A 238 -2.16 -10.27 4.20
N SER A 239 -0.88 -9.99 4.04
CA SER A 239 -0.38 -9.22 2.87
C SER A 239 -0.66 -9.92 1.53
N ASP A 240 -0.73 -11.24 1.52
CA ASP A 240 -1.06 -12.04 0.33
C ASP A 240 -2.58 -12.07 0.00
N ASP A 241 -3.45 -11.56 0.88
CA ASP A 241 -4.87 -11.35 0.59
C ASP A 241 -5.00 -10.25 -0.47
N ARG A 242 -5.76 -10.50 -1.50
CA ARG A 242 -5.91 -9.54 -2.60
C ARG A 242 -6.96 -8.46 -2.31
N GLU A 243 -7.16 -8.17 -1.04
CA GLU A 243 -8.10 -7.15 -0.56
C GLU A 243 -7.68 -6.60 0.79
N ILE A 244 -8.06 -5.37 1.07
CA ILE A 244 -7.74 -4.68 2.32
C ILE A 244 -8.85 -3.71 2.70
N LEU A 245 -9.14 -3.63 3.98
CA LEU A 245 -9.84 -2.53 4.62
C LEU A 245 -8.96 -1.95 5.73
N ALA A 246 -8.63 -0.68 5.63
CA ALA A 246 -7.89 0.06 6.65
C ALA A 246 -8.65 1.30 7.10
N SER A 247 -8.51 1.68 8.37
CA SER A 247 -9.19 2.86 8.92
C SER A 247 -8.49 3.42 10.15
N ASN A 248 -9.02 4.54 10.66
CA ASN A 248 -8.63 5.11 11.94
C ASN A 248 -9.07 4.28 13.17
N GLY A 249 -9.58 3.06 12.97
CA GLY A 249 -10.06 2.17 14.03
C GLY A 249 -11.49 2.50 14.49
N THR A 250 -11.81 3.75 14.75
CA THR A 250 -13.14 4.18 15.23
C THR A 250 -14.24 3.92 14.19
N LEU A 251 -13.97 4.18 12.91
CA LEU A 251 -14.93 3.98 11.81
C LEU A 251 -14.91 2.58 11.24
N HIS A 252 -14.03 1.68 11.69
CA HIS A 252 -13.80 0.38 11.03
C HIS A 252 -15.07 -0.46 10.94
N GLY A 253 -15.84 -0.56 12.01
CA GLY A 253 -17.10 -1.29 12.04
C GLY A 253 -18.17 -0.71 11.10
N ASP A 254 -18.25 0.61 11.00
CA ASP A 254 -19.19 1.26 10.09
C ASP A 254 -18.80 1.02 8.62
N LEU A 255 -17.50 1.01 8.30
CA LEU A 255 -16.99 0.72 6.97
C LEU A 255 -17.30 -0.73 6.58
N LEU A 256 -17.01 -1.69 7.47
CA LEU A 256 -17.36 -3.11 7.28
C LEU A 256 -18.86 -3.29 7.00
N HIS A 257 -19.73 -2.62 7.76
CA HIS A 257 -21.17 -2.72 7.58
C HIS A 257 -21.62 -2.27 6.18
N VAL A 258 -21.07 -1.17 5.66
CA VAL A 258 -21.38 -0.70 4.31
C VAL A 258 -20.85 -1.66 3.24
N ILE A 259 -19.66 -2.19 3.42
CA ILE A 259 -19.02 -3.11 2.46
C ILE A 259 -19.78 -4.43 2.39
N ALA A 260 -20.14 -5.02 3.53
CA ALA A 260 -20.86 -6.30 3.61
C ALA A 260 -22.21 -6.27 2.88
N ALA A 261 -22.91 -5.13 2.87
CA ALA A 261 -24.17 -4.99 2.14
C ALA A 261 -24.05 -5.22 0.62
N HIS A 262 -22.83 -5.08 0.07
CA HIS A 262 -22.55 -5.32 -1.36
C HIS A 262 -22.05 -6.74 -1.66
N GLU A 263 -21.61 -7.49 -0.66
CA GLU A 263 -21.19 -8.89 -0.81
C GLU A 263 -22.40 -9.83 -0.93
N ASP A 264 -23.37 -9.66 -0.06
CA ASP A 264 -24.62 -10.47 -0.08
C ASP A 264 -25.38 -10.30 -1.40
N ALA A 265 -25.41 -9.09 -1.96
CA ALA A 265 -26.04 -8.81 -3.24
C ALA A 265 -25.33 -9.48 -4.43
N SER A 266 -24.02 -9.71 -4.36
CA SER A 266 -23.24 -10.36 -5.41
C SER A 266 -23.45 -11.88 -5.45
N VAL A 267 -23.64 -12.52 -4.30
CA VAL A 267 -23.95 -13.95 -4.16
C VAL A 267 -25.36 -14.23 -4.66
N ALA A 268 -26.35 -13.41 -4.26
CA ALA A 268 -27.73 -13.55 -4.68
C ALA A 268 -27.93 -13.40 -6.20
N ASN A 269 -27.18 -12.49 -6.85
CA ASN A 269 -27.23 -12.32 -8.30
C ASN A 269 -26.51 -13.42 -9.10
N ALA A 270 -25.53 -14.10 -8.52
CA ALA A 270 -24.86 -15.24 -9.14
C ALA A 270 -25.74 -16.51 -9.13
N GLU A 271 -26.59 -16.67 -8.12
CA GLU A 271 -27.52 -17.78 -8.01
C GLU A 271 -28.79 -17.61 -8.90
N LEU A 272 -29.15 -16.38 -9.25
CA LEU A 272 -30.29 -16.10 -10.14
C LEU A 272 -29.93 -16.11 -11.64
N GLY A 273 -28.67 -16.19 -11.99
CA GLY A 273 -28.13 -16.21 -13.36
C GLY A 273 -27.63 -17.58 -13.84
N SER A 274 -27.82 -18.64 -13.05
CA SER A 274 -27.55 -20.05 -13.37
C SER A 274 -28.87 -20.77 -13.62
#